data_9ccf91a1f61ac4e133a8c9077c11f04f
#
_entry.id   9ccf91a1f61ac4e133a8c9077c11f04f
#
_cell.length_a   1.000
_cell.length_b   1.000
_cell.length_c   1.000
_cell.angle_alpha   90.00
_cell.angle_beta   90.00
_cell.angle_gamma   90.00
#
_symmetry.space_group_name_H-M   'P 1'
#
loop_
_entity.id
_entity.type
_entity.pdbx_description
1 polymer ?
#
loop_
_entity_poly.entity_id
_entity_poly.type
_entity_poly.pdbx_seq_one_letter_code
_entity_poly.pdbx_strand_id
1 'polypeptide(L)'
;LRLTMALLTAPDIAAIAPQARAQLINSLPGYKSAMLVATCDAMGQTNLAIVSSHFHLGSSPPLLAMILRPSTGESERHTLHNLLETRCWSLNGFSLDHAAQAHQTSAPYPKDQSEFDACDFEAEWLDEFGAPFIKGSPLKIGCLLREHHPLEINGTHMIIGEVQHLQYPVTAQRGDGGLSLSDMGLVAVAGLDTYTQPNAGVRFAPADTNFPPRQL
;
A
#
# COMPACT_ATOMS: atom_id res chain seq x y z
N LEU A 1 -8.71 16.14 -31.05
CA LEU A 1 -7.72 15.09 -31.33
C LEU A 1 -8.44 13.74 -31.29
N ARG A 2 -8.48 13.00 -32.44
CA ARG A 2 -8.89 11.60 -32.43
C ARG A 2 -7.75 10.78 -31.82
N LEU A 3 -8.01 10.14 -30.68
CA LEU A 3 -7.08 9.19 -30.08
C LEU A 3 -6.98 7.95 -31.00
N THR A 4 -5.78 7.58 -31.40
CA THR A 4 -5.55 6.28 -32.04
C THR A 4 -5.58 5.22 -30.94
N MET A 5 -6.52 4.28 -31.06
CA MET A 5 -6.68 3.20 -30.08
C MET A 5 -5.83 1.99 -30.48
N ALA A 6 -5.11 1.41 -29.54
CA ALA A 6 -4.49 0.10 -29.67
C ALA A 6 -5.47 -0.98 -29.19
N LEU A 7 -5.50 -2.11 -29.87
CA LEU A 7 -6.22 -3.31 -29.44
C LEU A 7 -5.19 -4.44 -29.27
N LEU A 8 -5.14 -5.02 -28.08
CA LEU A 8 -4.31 -6.17 -27.77
C LEU A 8 -5.20 -7.33 -27.35
N THR A 9 -5.02 -8.48 -27.97
CA THR A 9 -5.67 -9.74 -27.59
C THR A 9 -4.83 -10.50 -26.54
N ALA A 10 -5.36 -11.56 -25.96
CA ALA A 10 -4.62 -12.35 -24.98
C ALA A 10 -3.28 -12.92 -25.56
N PRO A 11 -3.21 -13.42 -26.79
CA PRO A 11 -1.93 -13.80 -27.42
C PRO A 11 -0.96 -12.63 -27.56
N ASP A 12 -1.44 -11.42 -27.93
CA ASP A 12 -0.60 -10.23 -28.06
C ASP A 12 0.01 -9.83 -26.71
N ILE A 13 -0.81 -9.84 -25.67
CA ILE A 13 -0.37 -9.54 -24.28
C ILE A 13 0.66 -10.58 -23.81
N ALA A 14 0.44 -11.87 -24.11
CA ALA A 14 1.36 -12.93 -23.74
C ALA A 14 2.72 -12.81 -24.45
N ALA A 15 2.73 -12.30 -25.68
CA ALA A 15 3.95 -12.08 -26.47
C ALA A 15 4.79 -10.87 -26.01
N ILE A 16 4.24 -9.97 -25.20
CA ILE A 16 5.00 -8.82 -24.66
C ILE A 16 6.13 -9.33 -23.74
N ALA A 17 7.33 -8.76 -23.90
CA ALA A 17 8.46 -9.07 -23.04
C ALA A 17 8.08 -8.92 -21.56
N PRO A 18 8.54 -9.81 -20.65
CA PRO A 18 8.06 -9.87 -19.24
C PRO A 18 8.09 -8.54 -18.50
N GLN A 19 9.16 -7.77 -18.66
CA GLN A 19 9.30 -6.47 -17.98
C GLN A 19 8.29 -5.44 -18.52
N ALA A 20 8.13 -5.34 -19.85
CA ALA A 20 7.15 -4.42 -20.47
C ALA A 20 5.71 -4.83 -20.14
N ARG A 21 5.43 -6.14 -20.12
CA ARG A 21 4.13 -6.66 -19.70
C ARG A 21 3.84 -6.33 -18.23
N ALA A 22 4.83 -6.44 -17.34
CA ALA A 22 4.67 -6.05 -15.94
C ALA A 22 4.31 -4.57 -15.82
N GLN A 23 4.98 -3.68 -16.56
CA GLN A 23 4.65 -2.25 -16.59
C GLN A 23 3.23 -2.00 -17.09
N LEU A 24 2.85 -2.61 -18.21
CA LEU A 24 1.52 -2.48 -18.80
C LEU A 24 0.43 -2.93 -17.80
N ILE A 25 0.53 -4.15 -17.29
CA ILE A 25 -0.50 -4.72 -16.40
C ILE A 25 -0.59 -3.95 -15.08
N ASN A 26 0.54 -3.50 -14.51
CA ASN A 26 0.51 -2.67 -13.29
C ASN A 26 -0.09 -1.28 -13.50
N SER A 27 -0.17 -0.80 -14.75
CA SER A 27 -0.80 0.48 -15.07
C SER A 27 -2.33 0.40 -15.20
N LEU A 28 -2.89 -0.79 -15.48
CA LEU A 28 -4.32 -0.97 -15.73
C LEU A 28 -5.23 -0.62 -14.54
N PRO A 29 -4.85 -0.88 -13.28
CA PRO A 29 -5.66 -0.45 -12.14
C PRO A 29 -5.73 1.07 -11.94
N GLY A 30 -5.01 1.86 -12.74
CA GLY A 30 -4.94 3.30 -12.62
C GLY A 30 -4.13 3.78 -11.42
N TYR A 31 -4.57 4.87 -10.80
CA TYR A 31 -3.93 5.40 -9.60
C TYR A 31 -4.28 4.57 -8.37
N LYS A 32 -3.25 4.05 -7.72
CA LYS A 32 -3.36 3.26 -6.49
C LYS A 32 -2.78 4.06 -5.33
N SER A 33 -3.30 3.91 -4.13
CA SER A 33 -2.62 4.43 -2.94
C SER A 33 -1.24 3.76 -2.81
N ALA A 34 -0.21 4.54 -2.53
CA ALA A 34 1.11 4.05 -2.19
C ALA A 34 1.33 4.22 -0.70
N MET A 35 1.75 3.15 -0.02
CA MET A 35 2.07 3.16 1.41
C MET A 35 3.35 2.38 1.66
N LEU A 36 3.94 2.58 2.83
CA LEU A 36 5.06 1.82 3.33
C LEU A 36 4.56 0.81 4.35
N VAL A 37 4.75 -0.48 4.08
CA VAL A 37 4.47 -1.55 5.04
C VAL A 37 5.70 -1.77 5.91
N ALA A 38 5.52 -1.66 7.23
CA ALA A 38 6.57 -1.91 8.20
C ALA A 38 6.26 -3.16 9.03
N THR A 39 7.28 -3.95 9.26
CA THR A 39 7.26 -5.19 10.05
C THR A 39 8.54 -5.28 10.88
N CYS A 40 8.58 -6.22 11.81
CA CYS A 40 9.82 -6.68 12.43
C CYS A 40 9.79 -8.20 12.58
N ASP A 41 10.95 -8.81 12.73
CA ASP A 41 11.05 -10.21 13.12
C ASP A 41 10.95 -10.38 14.66
N ALA A 42 10.97 -11.63 15.14
CA ALA A 42 10.87 -11.93 16.57
C ALA A 42 12.05 -11.38 17.41
N MET A 43 13.16 -11.01 16.77
CA MET A 43 14.31 -10.38 17.42
C MET A 43 14.25 -8.84 17.42
N GLY A 44 13.20 -8.26 16.80
CA GLY A 44 13.02 -6.82 16.70
C GLY A 44 13.75 -6.18 15.51
N GLN A 45 14.34 -6.97 14.60
CA GLN A 45 14.94 -6.44 13.37
C GLN A 45 13.83 -5.89 12.46
N THR A 46 13.87 -4.58 12.22
CA THR A 46 12.85 -3.87 11.44
C THR A 46 13.03 -4.08 9.94
N ASN A 47 11.92 -4.01 9.22
CA ASN A 47 11.87 -4.06 7.76
C ASN A 47 10.81 -3.08 7.24
N LEU A 48 11.09 -2.42 6.13
CA LEU A 48 10.19 -1.44 5.51
C LEU A 48 10.15 -1.67 3.99
N ALA A 49 8.96 -1.76 3.42
CA ALA A 49 8.80 -1.95 1.98
C ALA A 49 7.62 -1.16 1.42
N ILE A 50 7.78 -0.59 0.22
CA ILE A 50 6.67 0.08 -0.47
C ILE A 50 5.65 -0.93 -0.97
N VAL A 51 4.37 -0.63 -0.79
CA VAL A 51 3.23 -1.42 -1.25
C VAL A 51 2.19 -0.53 -1.93
N SER A 52 1.67 -0.98 -3.07
CA SER A 52 0.55 -0.34 -3.78
C SER A 52 -0.60 -1.31 -4.06
N SER A 53 -0.47 -2.56 -3.66
CA SER A 53 -1.48 -3.61 -3.80
C SER A 53 -2.18 -3.86 -2.47
N HIS A 54 -2.71 -2.81 -1.85
CA HIS A 54 -3.50 -2.88 -0.63
C HIS A 54 -4.88 -2.25 -0.86
N PHE A 55 -5.90 -2.73 -0.17
CA PHE A 55 -7.28 -2.32 -0.37
C PHE A 55 -8.16 -2.58 0.84
N HIS A 56 -9.28 -1.85 0.90
CA HIS A 56 -10.35 -2.08 1.87
C HIS A 56 -11.08 -3.40 1.59
N LEU A 57 -11.29 -4.21 2.63
CA LEU A 57 -12.01 -5.48 2.53
C LEU A 57 -13.35 -5.45 3.28
N GLY A 58 -13.41 -4.79 4.43
CA GLY A 58 -14.62 -4.69 5.23
C GLY A 58 -14.50 -3.65 6.33
N SER A 59 -15.63 -3.14 6.82
CA SER A 59 -15.68 -2.14 7.89
C SER A 59 -16.20 -2.68 9.23
N SER A 60 -16.78 -3.87 9.24
CA SER A 60 -17.23 -4.55 10.46
C SER A 60 -17.08 -6.07 10.31
N PRO A 61 -15.98 -6.64 10.80
CA PRO A 61 -14.81 -6.00 11.41
C PRO A 61 -14.04 -5.08 10.44
N PRO A 62 -13.20 -4.16 10.94
CA PRO A 62 -12.43 -3.22 10.10
C PRO A 62 -11.24 -3.94 9.45
N LEU A 63 -11.38 -4.38 8.20
CA LEU A 63 -10.41 -5.21 7.49
C LEU A 63 -9.76 -4.47 6.33
N LEU A 64 -8.45 -4.61 6.26
CA LEU A 64 -7.65 -4.27 5.09
C LEU A 64 -6.99 -5.54 4.54
N ALA A 65 -6.77 -5.56 3.23
CA ALA A 65 -6.00 -6.62 2.59
C ALA A 65 -4.85 -6.04 1.77
N MET A 66 -3.80 -6.85 1.57
CA MET A 66 -2.70 -6.54 0.66
C MET A 66 -2.22 -7.79 -0.05
N ILE A 67 -1.64 -7.60 -1.23
CA ILE A 67 -1.00 -8.65 -2.00
C ILE A 67 0.51 -8.51 -1.90
N LEU A 68 1.18 -9.53 -1.40
CA LEU A 68 2.63 -9.64 -1.36
C LEU A 68 3.11 -10.60 -2.45
N ARG A 69 4.21 -10.24 -3.11
CA ARG A 69 4.86 -11.10 -4.10
C ARG A 69 5.64 -12.23 -3.39
N PRO A 70 5.79 -13.41 -4.03
CA PRO A 70 6.59 -14.48 -3.48
C PRO A 70 8.06 -14.08 -3.40
N SER A 71 8.82 -14.73 -2.52
CA SER A 71 10.27 -14.71 -2.56
C SER A 71 10.75 -15.37 -3.86
N THR A 72 11.78 -14.81 -4.46
CA THR A 72 12.52 -15.43 -5.59
C THR A 72 13.92 -15.75 -5.11
N GLY A 73 14.60 -16.72 -5.74
CA GLY A 73 15.88 -17.23 -5.24
C GLY A 73 16.98 -16.17 -4.97
N GLU A 74 16.83 -14.97 -5.54
CA GLU A 74 17.74 -13.82 -5.35
C GLU A 74 17.16 -12.71 -4.47
N SER A 75 15.87 -12.79 -4.09
CA SER A 75 15.19 -11.74 -3.32
C SER A 75 14.24 -12.37 -2.32
N GLU A 76 14.70 -12.48 -1.09
CA GLU A 76 13.86 -12.88 0.03
C GLU A 76 12.87 -11.76 0.37
N ARG A 77 11.63 -12.13 0.68
CA ARG A 77 10.58 -11.19 1.08
C ARG A 77 10.44 -11.15 2.59
N HIS A 78 11.27 -10.37 3.25
CA HIS A 78 11.31 -10.24 4.71
C HIS A 78 9.96 -9.81 5.28
N THR A 79 9.23 -8.91 4.61
CA THR A 79 7.88 -8.48 4.99
C THR A 79 6.93 -9.66 5.22
N LEU A 80 6.87 -10.62 4.28
CA LEU A 80 5.99 -11.78 4.41
C LEU A 80 6.41 -12.66 5.57
N HIS A 81 7.71 -12.95 5.69
CA HIS A 81 8.26 -13.78 6.77
C HIS A 81 7.94 -13.17 8.14
N ASN A 82 8.30 -11.92 8.35
CA ASN A 82 8.08 -11.20 9.61
C ASN A 82 6.59 -11.16 9.98
N LEU A 83 5.73 -10.84 9.00
CA LEU A 83 4.29 -10.76 9.20
C LEU A 83 3.67 -12.12 9.61
N LEU A 84 4.15 -13.22 9.05
CA LEU A 84 3.68 -14.55 9.44
C LEU A 84 4.19 -14.97 10.82
N GLU A 85 5.39 -14.54 11.19
CA GLU A 85 6.01 -14.83 12.49
C GLU A 85 5.38 -13.99 13.61
N THR A 86 5.34 -12.65 13.46
CA THR A 86 4.90 -11.73 14.51
C THR A 86 3.39 -11.43 14.47
N ARG A 87 2.73 -11.76 13.36
CA ARG A 87 1.29 -11.60 13.12
C ARG A 87 0.79 -10.15 13.14
N CYS A 88 1.69 -9.18 13.02
CA CYS A 88 1.32 -7.77 12.96
C CYS A 88 2.19 -7.00 11.95
N TRP A 89 1.65 -5.89 11.46
CA TRP A 89 2.35 -4.95 10.59
C TRP A 89 1.71 -3.58 10.68
N SER A 90 2.42 -2.56 10.23
CA SER A 90 1.82 -1.25 10.02
C SER A 90 1.83 -0.85 8.54
N LEU A 91 0.86 -0.02 8.15
CA LEU A 91 0.84 0.73 6.90
C LEU A 91 1.04 2.20 7.21
N ASN A 92 1.98 2.83 6.52
CA ASN A 92 2.38 4.20 6.78
C ASN A 92 2.27 5.02 5.50
N GLY A 93 1.48 6.10 5.55
CA GLY A 93 1.37 7.05 4.45
C GLY A 93 2.63 7.91 4.33
N PHE A 94 2.91 8.42 3.14
CA PHE A 94 4.01 9.35 2.92
C PHE A 94 3.62 10.43 1.91
N SER A 95 4.35 11.56 1.96
CA SER A 95 4.18 12.68 1.03
C SER A 95 5.06 12.52 -0.21
N LEU A 96 4.80 13.33 -1.24
CA LEU A 96 5.57 13.30 -2.48
C LEU A 96 7.07 13.64 -2.25
N ASP A 97 7.38 14.43 -1.23
CA ASP A 97 8.76 14.77 -0.86
C ASP A 97 9.58 13.55 -0.43
N HIS A 98 8.93 12.50 0.07
CA HIS A 98 9.56 11.24 0.46
C HIS A 98 9.46 10.14 -0.62
N ALA A 99 8.96 10.48 -1.83
CA ALA A 99 8.72 9.45 -2.85
C ALA A 99 9.99 8.73 -3.29
N ALA A 100 11.13 9.42 -3.38
CA ALA A 100 12.41 8.81 -3.74
C ALA A 100 12.88 7.79 -2.68
N GLN A 101 12.82 8.15 -1.40
CA GLN A 101 13.17 7.27 -0.28
C GLN A 101 12.20 6.07 -0.20
N ALA A 102 10.89 6.33 -0.35
CA ALA A 102 9.87 5.30 -0.36
C ALA A 102 10.06 4.32 -1.54
N HIS A 103 10.38 4.82 -2.73
CA HIS A 103 10.69 3.99 -3.89
C HIS A 103 11.91 3.11 -3.64
N GLN A 104 12.95 3.67 -3.01
CA GLN A 104 14.19 2.97 -2.69
C GLN A 104 13.98 1.76 -1.77
N THR A 105 12.94 1.74 -0.91
CA THR A 105 12.61 0.56 -0.08
C THR A 105 12.19 -0.67 -0.91
N SER A 106 12.00 -0.53 -2.22
CA SER A 106 11.73 -1.67 -3.13
C SER A 106 12.98 -2.45 -3.53
N ALA A 107 14.18 -1.92 -3.25
CA ALA A 107 15.43 -2.58 -3.54
C ALA A 107 15.62 -3.84 -2.66
N PRO A 108 16.35 -4.86 -3.13
CA PRO A 108 16.55 -6.11 -2.39
C PRO A 108 17.66 -5.94 -1.33
N TYR A 109 17.36 -5.27 -0.23
CA TYR A 109 18.27 -5.17 0.91
C TYR A 109 18.47 -6.53 1.59
N PRO A 110 19.67 -6.83 2.11
CA PRO A 110 19.92 -8.03 2.89
C PRO A 110 19.17 -7.97 4.23
N LYS A 111 18.90 -9.12 4.84
CA LYS A 111 18.06 -9.22 6.05
C LYS A 111 18.61 -8.42 7.25
N ASP A 112 19.92 -8.30 7.34
CA ASP A 112 20.62 -7.58 8.42
C ASP A 112 20.68 -6.06 8.22
N GLN A 113 20.15 -5.55 7.10
CA GLN A 113 20.08 -4.13 6.80
C GLN A 113 18.62 -3.69 6.69
N SER A 114 18.15 -2.92 7.69
CA SER A 114 16.81 -2.36 7.67
C SER A 114 16.67 -1.24 6.63
N GLU A 115 15.59 -1.25 5.86
CA GLU A 115 15.24 -0.16 4.94
C GLU A 115 14.89 1.14 5.70
N PHE A 116 14.55 1.07 6.99
CA PHE A 116 14.43 2.27 7.81
C PHE A 116 15.75 3.06 7.80
N ASP A 117 16.86 2.39 8.11
CA ASP A 117 18.18 3.03 8.12
C ASP A 117 18.68 3.34 6.70
N ALA A 118 18.52 2.38 5.78
CA ALA A 118 19.04 2.49 4.42
C ALA A 118 18.34 3.57 3.57
N CYS A 119 17.08 3.91 3.89
CA CYS A 119 16.27 4.87 3.16
C CYS A 119 15.93 6.12 3.99
N ASP A 120 16.62 6.33 5.11
CA ASP A 120 16.50 7.54 5.95
C ASP A 120 15.07 7.75 6.51
N PHE A 121 14.47 6.66 7.00
CA PHE A 121 13.23 6.69 7.78
C PHE A 121 13.52 6.39 9.25
N GLU A 122 12.84 7.09 10.15
CA GLU A 122 12.92 6.83 11.59
C GLU A 122 11.77 5.92 12.03
N ALA A 123 12.12 4.80 12.69
CA ALA A 123 11.11 3.90 13.27
C ALA A 123 10.54 4.47 14.57
N GLU A 124 9.23 4.36 14.75
CA GLU A 124 8.51 4.74 15.95
C GLU A 124 7.67 3.56 16.44
N TRP A 125 7.74 3.28 17.75
CA TRP A 125 6.95 2.25 18.38
C TRP A 125 5.81 2.89 19.17
N LEU A 126 4.58 2.43 18.91
CA LEU A 126 3.37 2.93 19.58
C LEU A 126 2.79 1.84 20.48
N ASP A 127 2.56 2.19 21.75
CA ASP A 127 1.79 1.45 22.75
C ASP A 127 1.68 -0.07 22.57
N GLU A 128 2.70 -0.83 22.95
CA GLU A 128 2.70 -2.29 22.95
C GLU A 128 2.33 -2.96 21.60
N PHE A 129 2.25 -2.18 20.50
CA PHE A 129 2.01 -2.73 19.18
C PHE A 129 3.29 -3.39 18.65
N GLY A 130 3.18 -4.65 18.20
CA GLY A 130 4.32 -5.49 17.85
C GLY A 130 4.98 -5.20 16.49
N ALA A 131 4.66 -4.08 15.82
CA ALA A 131 5.31 -3.64 14.58
C ALA A 131 5.65 -2.16 14.65
N PRO A 132 6.78 -1.71 14.03
CA PRO A 132 7.14 -0.31 14.01
C PRO A 132 6.22 0.50 13.09
N PHE A 133 6.13 1.79 13.35
CA PHE A 133 5.56 2.80 12.45
C PHE A 133 6.66 3.72 11.94
N ILE A 134 6.37 4.53 10.92
CA ILE A 134 7.27 5.60 10.49
C ILE A 134 6.95 6.86 11.31
N LYS A 135 7.96 7.39 12.00
CA LYS A 135 7.85 8.66 12.71
C LYS A 135 7.54 9.79 11.71
N GLY A 136 6.57 10.63 12.06
CA GLY A 136 6.13 11.72 11.19
C GLY A 136 5.23 11.30 10.01
N SER A 137 4.93 10.01 9.83
CA SER A 137 3.93 9.58 8.83
C SER A 137 2.57 10.25 9.09
N PRO A 138 1.93 10.85 8.07
CA PRO A 138 0.63 11.52 8.24
C PRO A 138 -0.54 10.56 8.41
N LEU A 139 -0.36 9.27 8.10
CA LEU A 139 -1.36 8.22 8.31
C LEU A 139 -0.65 6.94 8.74
N LYS A 140 -0.95 6.46 9.94
CA LYS A 140 -0.41 5.22 10.49
C LYS A 140 -1.55 4.26 10.79
N ILE A 141 -1.47 3.04 10.26
CA ILE A 141 -2.48 2.00 10.42
C ILE A 141 -1.78 0.75 10.94
N GLY A 142 -2.08 0.32 12.16
CA GLY A 142 -1.58 -0.94 12.71
C GLY A 142 -2.60 -2.07 12.50
N CYS A 143 -2.16 -3.20 11.96
CA CYS A 143 -2.99 -4.34 11.63
C CYS A 143 -2.51 -5.63 12.30
N LEU A 144 -3.47 -6.44 12.79
CA LEU A 144 -3.22 -7.84 13.19
C LEU A 144 -3.63 -8.79 12.07
N LEU A 145 -2.79 -9.79 11.81
CA LEU A 145 -3.06 -10.84 10.83
C LEU A 145 -4.30 -11.64 11.23
N ARG A 146 -5.29 -11.70 10.34
CA ARG A 146 -6.47 -12.55 10.45
C ARG A 146 -6.37 -13.76 9.55
N GLU A 147 -6.07 -13.54 8.28
CA GLU A 147 -5.98 -14.62 7.30
C GLU A 147 -4.79 -14.44 6.37
N HIS A 148 -4.24 -15.56 5.91
CA HIS A 148 -3.21 -15.62 4.89
C HIS A 148 -3.62 -16.65 3.83
N HIS A 149 -3.72 -16.21 2.58
CA HIS A 149 -4.10 -17.03 1.44
C HIS A 149 -2.99 -17.04 0.38
N PRO A 150 -2.19 -18.11 0.28
CA PRO A 150 -1.33 -18.33 -0.87
C PRO A 150 -2.19 -18.48 -2.14
N LEU A 151 -1.89 -17.73 -3.19
CA LEU A 151 -2.61 -17.79 -4.47
C LEU A 151 -1.81 -18.65 -5.45
N GLU A 152 -2.25 -19.88 -5.68
CA GLU A 152 -1.56 -20.85 -6.52
C GLU A 152 -1.38 -20.40 -7.97
N ILE A 153 -2.31 -19.58 -8.48
CA ILE A 153 -2.30 -19.11 -9.88
C ILE A 153 -1.03 -18.31 -10.26
N ASN A 154 -0.40 -17.63 -9.30
CA ASN A 154 0.78 -16.80 -9.55
C ASN A 154 1.79 -16.78 -8.41
N GLY A 155 1.57 -17.56 -7.34
CA GLY A 155 2.44 -17.66 -6.18
C GLY A 155 2.41 -16.43 -5.26
N THR A 156 1.54 -15.45 -5.48
CA THR A 156 1.40 -14.30 -4.58
C THR A 156 0.66 -14.70 -3.31
N HIS A 157 0.72 -13.85 -2.28
CA HIS A 157 0.08 -14.06 -0.99
C HIS A 157 -0.90 -12.93 -0.71
N MET A 158 -2.18 -13.25 -0.51
CA MET A 158 -3.15 -12.30 0.01
C MET A 158 -3.13 -12.34 1.54
N ILE A 159 -2.88 -11.20 2.14
CA ILE A 159 -2.82 -10.99 3.58
C ILE A 159 -4.03 -10.17 3.99
N ILE A 160 -4.80 -10.66 4.95
CA ILE A 160 -5.94 -9.96 5.52
C ILE A 160 -5.65 -9.60 6.97
N GLY A 161 -5.76 -8.34 7.30
CA GLY A 161 -5.56 -7.82 8.65
C GLY A 161 -6.72 -7.00 9.16
N GLU A 162 -6.92 -7.07 10.46
CA GLU A 162 -7.86 -6.22 11.17
C GLU A 162 -7.14 -5.02 11.75
N VAL A 163 -7.67 -3.83 11.48
CA VAL A 163 -7.15 -2.57 12.00
C VAL A 163 -7.30 -2.52 13.51
N GLN A 164 -6.18 -2.34 14.22
CA GLN A 164 -6.12 -2.22 15.68
C GLN A 164 -5.66 -0.83 16.13
N HIS A 165 -4.82 -0.17 15.32
CA HIS A 165 -4.33 1.18 15.59
C HIS A 165 -4.54 2.06 14.38
N LEU A 166 -4.95 3.30 14.64
CA LEU A 166 -5.14 4.30 13.59
C LEU A 166 -4.72 5.67 14.13
N GLN A 167 -3.75 6.31 13.47
CA GLN A 167 -3.30 7.65 13.79
C GLN A 167 -3.31 8.52 12.54
N TYR A 168 -3.94 9.69 12.64
CA TYR A 168 -4.04 10.69 11.58
C TYR A 168 -4.25 12.09 12.18
N PRO A 169 -3.97 13.18 11.45
CA PRO A 169 -4.26 14.54 11.91
C PRO A 169 -5.78 14.73 12.10
N VAL A 170 -6.20 15.19 13.26
CA VAL A 170 -7.63 15.44 13.56
C VAL A 170 -8.29 16.33 12.50
N THR A 171 -7.54 17.31 11.97
CA THR A 171 -8.01 18.22 10.91
C THR A 171 -8.31 17.54 9.59
N ALA A 172 -7.81 16.32 9.35
CA ALA A 172 -8.10 15.55 8.14
C ALA A 172 -9.42 14.77 8.24
N GLN A 173 -10.01 14.65 9.43
CA GLN A 173 -11.29 13.97 9.58
C GLN A 173 -12.45 14.87 9.20
N ARG A 174 -13.28 14.39 8.29
CA ARG A 174 -14.50 15.08 7.85
C ARG A 174 -15.66 14.78 8.80
N GLY A 175 -16.71 15.61 8.75
CA GLY A 175 -17.88 15.47 9.59
C GLY A 175 -18.71 14.19 9.37
N ASP A 176 -18.49 13.50 8.24
CA ASP A 176 -19.09 12.20 7.94
C ASP A 176 -18.25 11.01 8.43
N GLY A 177 -17.13 11.27 9.11
CA GLY A 177 -16.22 10.26 9.62
C GLY A 177 -15.12 9.82 8.63
N GLY A 178 -15.20 10.24 7.37
CA GLY A 178 -14.16 9.95 6.37
C GLY A 178 -12.91 10.81 6.55
N LEU A 179 -11.82 10.42 5.90
CA LEU A 179 -10.56 11.18 5.90
C LEU A 179 -10.36 11.90 4.57
N SER A 180 -9.80 13.12 4.65
CA SER A 180 -9.32 13.86 3.49
C SER A 180 -7.88 13.47 3.20
N LEU A 181 -7.67 12.52 2.26
CA LEU A 181 -6.34 12.00 1.93
C LEU A 181 -5.47 13.07 1.24
N SER A 182 -6.09 13.96 0.47
CA SER A 182 -5.40 15.11 -0.15
C SER A 182 -4.85 16.09 0.88
N ASP A 183 -5.61 16.37 1.96
CA ASP A 183 -5.18 17.28 3.02
C ASP A 183 -4.02 16.70 3.86
N MET A 184 -3.91 15.38 3.90
CA MET A 184 -2.77 14.68 4.49
C MET A 184 -1.56 14.59 3.54
N GLY A 185 -1.67 15.06 2.30
CA GLY A 185 -0.59 15.01 1.31
C GLY A 185 -0.22 13.59 0.86
N LEU A 186 -1.13 12.62 0.99
CA LEU A 186 -0.85 11.23 0.66
C LEU A 186 -0.65 11.02 -0.84
N VAL A 187 0.27 10.13 -1.16
CA VAL A 187 0.71 9.84 -2.52
C VAL A 187 -0.11 8.71 -3.15
N ALA A 188 -0.39 8.85 -4.44
CA ALA A 188 -0.84 7.77 -5.31
C ALA A 188 0.28 7.39 -6.29
N VAL A 189 0.28 6.15 -6.73
CA VAL A 189 1.19 5.63 -7.75
C VAL A 189 0.43 5.09 -8.96
N ALA A 190 0.85 5.48 -10.16
CA ALA A 190 0.44 4.85 -11.41
C ALA A 190 1.55 3.90 -11.89
N GLY A 191 1.17 2.70 -12.33
CA GLY A 191 2.15 1.68 -12.67
C GLY A 191 2.97 1.24 -11.46
N LEU A 192 4.30 1.25 -11.61
CA LEU A 192 5.26 0.83 -10.59
C LEU A 192 6.12 1.97 -10.03
N ASP A 193 6.15 3.15 -10.68
CA ASP A 193 7.20 4.15 -10.50
C ASP A 193 6.75 5.60 -10.62
N THR A 194 5.50 5.86 -11.02
CA THR A 194 5.03 7.22 -11.27
C THR A 194 4.18 7.71 -10.11
N TYR A 195 4.78 8.50 -9.22
CA TYR A 195 4.15 9.03 -8.02
C TYR A 195 3.50 10.37 -8.27
N THR A 196 2.32 10.59 -7.69
CA THR A 196 1.57 11.83 -7.75
C THR A 196 0.86 12.11 -6.44
N GLN A 197 0.70 13.39 -6.11
CA GLN A 197 -0.18 13.80 -5.03
C GLN A 197 -1.55 14.15 -5.61
N PRO A 198 -2.62 13.38 -5.31
CA PRO A 198 -3.96 13.70 -5.78
C PRO A 198 -4.44 15.05 -5.22
N ASN A 199 -5.04 15.86 -6.08
CA ASN A 199 -5.75 17.06 -5.66
C ASN A 199 -7.11 16.73 -5.02
N ALA A 200 -7.75 17.73 -4.39
CA ALA A 200 -9.10 17.60 -3.88
C ALA A 200 -10.06 17.13 -4.98
N GLY A 201 -10.83 16.09 -4.68
CA GLY A 201 -11.81 15.53 -5.59
C GLY A 201 -13.20 16.15 -5.43
N VAL A 202 -14.12 15.77 -6.31
CA VAL A 202 -15.53 16.10 -6.19
C VAL A 202 -16.24 15.02 -5.37
N ARG A 203 -17.06 15.42 -4.41
CA ARG A 203 -17.81 14.51 -3.54
C ARG A 203 -19.30 14.57 -3.88
N PHE A 204 -19.95 13.42 -3.75
CA PHE A 204 -21.39 13.29 -3.95
C PHE A 204 -22.05 12.66 -2.73
N ALA A 205 -23.29 13.06 -2.48
CA ALA A 205 -24.17 12.35 -1.56
C ALA A 205 -24.43 10.90 -2.05
N PRO A 206 -24.89 10.00 -1.18
CA PRO A 206 -25.32 8.67 -1.62
C PRO A 206 -26.27 8.76 -2.81
N ALA A 207 -26.10 7.87 -3.79
CA ALA A 207 -26.94 7.84 -4.97
C ALA A 207 -28.39 7.43 -4.58
N ASP A 208 -29.39 8.08 -5.19
CA ASP A 208 -30.80 7.81 -5.01
C ASP A 208 -31.46 7.67 -6.39
N THR A 209 -32.31 6.69 -6.58
CA THR A 209 -32.97 6.42 -7.87
C THR A 209 -34.00 7.49 -8.23
N ASN A 210 -34.47 8.28 -7.27
CA ASN A 210 -35.50 9.30 -7.44
C ASN A 210 -34.94 10.70 -7.66
N PHE A 211 -33.63 10.90 -7.44
CA PHE A 211 -33.00 12.21 -7.53
C PHE A 211 -31.69 12.18 -8.32
N PRO A 212 -31.35 13.25 -9.06
CA PRO A 212 -30.06 13.35 -9.70
C PRO A 212 -28.93 13.40 -8.66
N PRO A 213 -27.68 13.07 -9.05
CA PRO A 213 -26.52 13.15 -8.16
C PRO A 213 -26.36 14.56 -7.57
N ARG A 214 -26.27 14.65 -6.24
CA ARG A 214 -26.06 15.91 -5.52
C ARG A 214 -24.64 16.01 -5.02
N GLN A 215 -23.93 17.05 -5.46
CA GLN A 215 -22.58 17.37 -4.98
C GLN A 215 -22.64 17.87 -3.52
N LEU A 216 -21.65 17.46 -2.72
CA LEU A 216 -21.47 17.86 -1.30
C LEU A 216 -20.52 19.03 -1.19
#